data_3ba144f1d912dbcb0643d48aaac4cab1
#
_entry.id   3ba144f1d912dbcb0643d48aaac4cab1
#
_cell.length_a   1.000
_cell.length_b   1.000
_cell.length_c   1.000
_cell.angle_alpha   90.00
_cell.angle_beta   90.00
_cell.angle_gamma   90.00
#
_symmetry.space_group_name_H-M   'P 1'
#
loop_
_entity.id
_entity.type
_entity.pdbx_description
1 polymer ?
#
loop_
_entity_poly.entity_id
_entity_poly.type
_entity_poly.pdbx_seq_one_letter_code
_entity_poly.pdbx_strand_id
1 'polypeptide(L)'
;MTDVLGYKGKRVIVTGCFSGMGEATAKLLLDLGAEVHGLDYKDSALPLASFNNVDLRDPASIEAGVAAIGGKVDALFNCAGLPQSFPPLDVMKVNFIGTRHLTEQVVPLMGPGGAIASIASTGGLGWSRRIPTSMEIIGTKGFQAAVDWCEANLETVAEGYSFSKENVIVWTQFTGAHLIKKGVRINCTLPSPTQTPMMADFHKNSGKDVVDAAAEPLGRYSTPY
;
A
#
# COMPACT_ATOMS: atom_id res chain seq x y z
N MET A 1 -10.96 -3.48 -24.37
CA MET A 1 -9.62 -4.10 -24.17
C MET A 1 -9.82 -5.59 -23.95
N THR A 2 -8.97 -6.46 -24.52
CA THR A 2 -9.05 -7.90 -24.24
C THR A 2 -8.50 -8.15 -22.84
N ASP A 3 -9.27 -8.85 -21.98
CA ASP A 3 -8.86 -9.13 -20.60
C ASP A 3 -7.84 -10.27 -20.55
N VAL A 4 -6.60 -9.95 -20.93
CA VAL A 4 -5.46 -10.90 -20.87
C VAL A 4 -4.99 -11.18 -19.45
N LEU A 5 -5.42 -10.36 -18.47
CA LEU A 5 -5.03 -10.47 -17.07
C LEU A 5 -6.07 -11.23 -16.22
N GLY A 6 -7.24 -11.54 -16.81
CA GLY A 6 -8.29 -12.34 -16.15
C GLY A 6 -9.03 -11.60 -15.04
N TYR A 7 -9.19 -10.28 -15.12
CA TYR A 7 -9.90 -9.47 -14.12
C TYR A 7 -11.41 -9.35 -14.34
N LYS A 8 -11.92 -9.75 -15.50
CA LYS A 8 -13.38 -9.65 -15.78
C LYS A 8 -14.19 -10.41 -14.72
N GLY A 9 -15.07 -9.68 -14.04
CA GLY A 9 -15.92 -10.22 -12.98
C GLY A 9 -15.20 -10.54 -11.66
N LYS A 10 -13.92 -10.18 -11.51
CA LYS A 10 -13.20 -10.28 -10.25
C LYS A 10 -13.57 -9.14 -9.31
N ARG A 11 -13.79 -9.49 -8.03
CA ARG A 11 -13.99 -8.50 -6.95
C ARG A 11 -12.65 -8.07 -6.40
N VAL A 12 -12.34 -6.79 -6.54
CA VAL A 12 -11.04 -6.24 -6.16
C VAL A 12 -11.19 -5.03 -5.24
N ILE A 13 -10.31 -4.93 -4.27
CA ILE A 13 -10.21 -3.75 -3.38
C ILE A 13 -8.99 -2.95 -3.79
N VAL A 14 -9.14 -1.63 -3.93
CA VAL A 14 -8.05 -0.70 -4.19
C VAL A 14 -8.05 0.39 -3.11
N THR A 15 -6.94 0.51 -2.35
CA THR A 15 -6.75 1.64 -1.44
C THR A 15 -6.02 2.78 -2.15
N GLY A 16 -6.27 4.03 -1.72
CA GLY A 16 -5.61 5.19 -2.36
C GLY A 16 -6.14 5.48 -3.77
N CYS A 17 -7.40 5.17 -4.04
CA CYS A 17 -8.03 5.26 -5.36
C CYS A 17 -8.44 6.69 -5.77
N PHE A 18 -8.22 7.70 -4.91
CA PHE A 18 -8.49 9.10 -5.24
C PHE A 18 -7.53 9.66 -6.28
N SER A 19 -6.24 9.28 -6.25
CA SER A 19 -5.24 9.88 -7.15
C SER A 19 -4.04 8.97 -7.41
N GLY A 20 -3.22 9.35 -8.39
CA GLY A 20 -1.92 8.74 -8.66
C GLY A 20 -2.00 7.26 -9.06
N MET A 21 -1.12 6.43 -8.50
CA MET A 21 -1.02 5.01 -8.85
C MET A 21 -2.28 4.22 -8.46
N GLY A 22 -2.93 4.57 -7.35
CA GLY A 22 -4.17 3.90 -6.93
C GLY A 22 -5.34 4.21 -7.85
N GLU A 23 -5.49 5.47 -8.28
CA GLU A 23 -6.48 5.87 -9.27
C GLU A 23 -6.25 5.17 -10.62
N ALA A 24 -5.01 5.17 -11.11
CA ALA A 24 -4.64 4.50 -12.35
C ALA A 24 -4.91 2.98 -12.28
N THR A 25 -4.59 2.35 -11.15
CA THR A 25 -4.88 0.94 -10.90
C THR A 25 -6.39 0.67 -10.92
N ALA A 26 -7.18 1.47 -10.21
CA ALA A 26 -8.63 1.32 -10.16
C ALA A 26 -9.25 1.50 -11.55
N LYS A 27 -8.81 2.51 -12.32
CA LYS A 27 -9.27 2.74 -13.68
C LYS A 27 -8.94 1.57 -14.63
N LEU A 28 -7.71 1.07 -14.59
CA LEU A 28 -7.32 -0.09 -15.39
C LEU A 28 -8.18 -1.32 -15.06
N LEU A 29 -8.43 -1.58 -13.78
CA LEU A 29 -9.25 -2.71 -13.34
C LEU A 29 -10.71 -2.57 -13.80
N LEU A 30 -11.28 -1.37 -13.75
CA LEU A 30 -12.61 -1.07 -14.31
C LEU A 30 -12.65 -1.34 -15.83
N ASP A 31 -11.63 -0.89 -16.57
CA ASP A 31 -11.52 -1.12 -18.02
C ASP A 31 -11.39 -2.61 -18.37
N LEU A 32 -10.82 -3.41 -17.47
CA LEU A 32 -10.72 -4.87 -17.57
C LEU A 32 -12.00 -5.61 -17.11
N GLY A 33 -13.01 -4.87 -16.64
CA GLY A 33 -14.30 -5.44 -16.24
C GLY A 33 -14.32 -6.04 -14.83
N ALA A 34 -13.43 -5.61 -13.95
CA ALA A 34 -13.47 -5.98 -12.53
C ALA A 34 -14.56 -5.20 -11.79
N GLU A 35 -15.09 -5.81 -10.72
CA GLU A 35 -15.90 -5.14 -9.70
C GLU A 35 -14.96 -4.47 -8.69
N VAL A 36 -14.74 -3.16 -8.84
CA VAL A 36 -13.74 -2.42 -8.06
C VAL A 36 -14.38 -1.75 -6.85
N HIS A 37 -13.90 -2.05 -5.66
CA HIS A 37 -14.26 -1.43 -4.39
C HIS A 37 -13.13 -0.51 -3.94
N GLY A 38 -13.42 0.80 -3.80
CA GLY A 38 -12.43 1.81 -3.41
C GLY A 38 -12.43 2.09 -1.91
N LEU A 39 -11.25 2.23 -1.35
CA LEU A 39 -11.02 2.69 0.02
C LEU A 39 -10.04 3.87 -0.03
N ASP A 40 -10.48 5.05 0.41
CA ASP A 40 -9.65 6.25 0.46
C ASP A 40 -10.23 7.22 1.50
N TYR A 41 -9.42 8.16 1.99
CA TYR A 41 -9.91 9.23 2.88
C TYR A 41 -10.47 10.43 2.08
N LYS A 42 -10.32 10.43 0.75
CA LYS A 42 -10.89 11.41 -0.19
C LYS A 42 -11.78 10.73 -1.20
N ASP A 43 -12.88 11.37 -1.55
CA ASP A 43 -13.86 10.84 -2.50
C ASP A 43 -13.25 10.63 -3.89
N SER A 44 -13.46 9.45 -4.45
CA SER A 44 -13.05 9.12 -5.81
C SER A 44 -14.15 9.47 -6.82
N ALA A 45 -13.75 10.04 -7.96
CA ALA A 45 -14.67 10.31 -9.07
C ALA A 45 -14.90 9.10 -10.01
N LEU A 46 -14.22 7.98 -9.77
CA LEU A 46 -14.34 6.78 -10.59
C LEU A 46 -15.68 6.06 -10.35
N PRO A 47 -16.24 5.39 -11.37
CA PRO A 47 -17.49 4.63 -11.27
C PRO A 47 -17.26 3.27 -10.56
N LEU A 48 -16.88 3.34 -9.29
CA LEU A 48 -16.59 2.18 -8.46
C LEU A 48 -17.88 1.42 -8.09
N ALA A 49 -17.78 0.10 -7.90
CA ALA A 49 -18.89 -0.73 -7.40
C ALA A 49 -19.30 -0.31 -5.98
N SER A 50 -18.34 0.07 -5.15
CA SER A 50 -18.56 0.81 -3.89
C SER A 50 -17.35 1.67 -3.57
N PHE A 51 -17.61 2.74 -2.81
CA PHE A 51 -16.58 3.56 -2.19
C PHE A 51 -16.87 3.70 -0.70
N ASN A 52 -15.83 3.53 0.12
CA ASN A 52 -15.92 3.75 1.56
C ASN A 52 -14.81 4.70 1.97
N ASN A 53 -15.18 5.74 2.72
CA ASN A 53 -14.20 6.67 3.29
C ASN A 53 -13.47 5.96 4.44
N VAL A 54 -12.16 5.79 4.30
CA VAL A 54 -11.31 5.06 5.26
C VAL A 54 -10.03 5.82 5.53
N ASP A 55 -9.79 6.11 6.81
CA ASP A 55 -8.50 6.59 7.30
C ASP A 55 -7.65 5.39 7.78
N LEU A 56 -6.54 5.12 7.10
CA LEU A 56 -5.63 4.04 7.47
C LEU A 56 -4.88 4.28 8.81
N ARG A 57 -5.04 5.44 9.44
CA ARG A 57 -4.54 5.72 10.78
C ARG A 57 -5.46 5.23 11.88
N ASP A 58 -6.69 4.86 11.54
CA ASP A 58 -7.73 4.42 12.48
C ASP A 58 -8.15 2.97 12.18
N PRO A 59 -7.84 2.02 13.08
CA PRO A 59 -8.21 0.62 12.87
C PRO A 59 -9.73 0.41 12.79
N ALA A 60 -10.53 1.17 13.52
CA ALA A 60 -12.00 1.05 13.47
C ALA A 60 -12.54 1.49 12.10
N SER A 61 -11.97 2.56 11.51
CA SER A 61 -12.30 3.00 10.16
C SER A 61 -11.94 1.92 9.11
N ILE A 62 -10.79 1.27 9.25
CA ILE A 62 -10.36 0.16 8.38
C ILE A 62 -11.35 -1.01 8.47
N GLU A 63 -11.65 -1.45 9.69
CA GLU A 63 -12.55 -2.59 9.93
C GLU A 63 -13.95 -2.33 9.39
N ALA A 64 -14.50 -1.13 9.63
CA ALA A 64 -15.79 -0.73 9.10
C ALA A 64 -15.81 -0.70 7.56
N GLY A 65 -14.76 -0.16 6.93
CA GLY A 65 -14.63 -0.12 5.47
C GLY A 65 -14.56 -1.50 4.84
N VAL A 66 -13.79 -2.42 5.41
CA VAL A 66 -13.71 -3.80 4.92
C VAL A 66 -15.03 -4.55 5.15
N ALA A 67 -15.66 -4.37 6.32
CA ALA A 67 -16.96 -4.99 6.62
C ALA A 67 -18.07 -4.52 5.66
N ALA A 68 -18.07 -3.23 5.29
CA ALA A 68 -19.04 -2.67 4.34
C ALA A 68 -18.92 -3.28 2.92
N ILE A 69 -17.71 -3.66 2.50
CA ILE A 69 -17.50 -4.36 1.23
C ILE A 69 -18.00 -5.81 1.34
N GLY A 70 -17.62 -6.52 2.40
CA GLY A 70 -18.01 -7.90 2.65
C GLY A 70 -17.75 -8.86 1.48
N GLY A 71 -18.23 -10.08 1.60
CA GLY A 71 -18.20 -11.09 0.53
C GLY A 71 -16.79 -11.56 0.18
N LYS A 72 -16.69 -12.34 -0.91
CA LYS A 72 -15.39 -12.83 -1.38
C LYS A 72 -14.59 -11.72 -2.07
N VAL A 73 -13.28 -11.69 -1.84
CA VAL A 73 -12.33 -10.78 -2.49
C VAL A 73 -11.31 -11.60 -3.29
N ASP A 74 -11.12 -11.27 -4.57
CA ASP A 74 -10.17 -11.97 -5.45
C ASP A 74 -8.79 -11.27 -5.43
N ALA A 75 -8.73 -9.95 -5.31
CA ALA A 75 -7.46 -9.22 -5.21
C ALA A 75 -7.56 -7.97 -4.32
N LEU A 76 -6.42 -7.63 -3.69
CA LEU A 76 -6.24 -6.40 -2.91
C LEU A 76 -5.03 -5.62 -3.46
N PHE A 77 -5.25 -4.35 -3.76
CA PHE A 77 -4.21 -3.41 -4.18
C PHE A 77 -4.02 -2.34 -3.10
N ASN A 78 -2.95 -2.44 -2.34
CA ASN A 78 -2.55 -1.48 -1.32
C ASN A 78 -1.75 -0.35 -1.99
N CYS A 79 -2.45 0.68 -2.47
CA CYS A 79 -1.84 1.82 -3.15
C CYS A 79 -1.82 3.11 -2.31
N ALA A 80 -2.57 3.14 -1.19
CA ALA A 80 -2.57 4.29 -0.29
C ALA A 80 -1.19 4.52 0.34
N GLY A 81 -0.84 5.79 0.52
CA GLY A 81 0.40 6.15 1.19
C GLY A 81 0.51 7.65 1.42
N LEU A 82 1.31 8.02 2.41
CA LEU A 82 1.69 9.39 2.72
C LEU A 82 3.16 9.62 2.37
N PRO A 83 3.53 10.81 1.85
CA PRO A 83 4.91 11.22 1.65
C PRO A 83 5.57 11.64 2.97
N GLN A 84 6.86 11.86 2.91
CA GLN A 84 7.69 12.30 4.05
C GLN A 84 7.39 13.70 4.59
N SER A 85 6.49 14.46 3.94
CA SER A 85 6.02 15.77 4.41
C SER A 85 5.07 15.68 5.61
N PHE A 86 4.54 14.48 5.89
CA PHE A 86 3.70 14.22 7.06
C PHE A 86 4.52 13.80 8.28
N PRO A 87 3.97 13.92 9.50
CA PRO A 87 4.62 13.42 10.71
C PRO A 87 5.04 11.95 10.55
N PRO A 88 6.27 11.57 10.95
CA PRO A 88 6.78 10.21 10.72
C PRO A 88 5.87 9.10 11.26
N LEU A 89 5.24 9.31 12.41
CA LEU A 89 4.30 8.34 12.98
C LEU A 89 3.05 8.17 12.11
N ASP A 90 2.50 9.25 11.53
CA ASP A 90 1.37 9.17 10.60
C ASP A 90 1.76 8.43 9.31
N VAL A 91 2.98 8.69 8.81
CA VAL A 91 3.52 7.94 7.66
C VAL A 91 3.62 6.45 7.97
N MET A 92 4.11 6.07 9.16
CA MET A 92 4.14 4.68 9.60
C MET A 92 2.75 4.07 9.73
N LYS A 93 1.80 4.81 10.34
CA LYS A 93 0.41 4.37 10.49
C LYS A 93 -0.24 4.09 9.14
N VAL A 94 -0.09 4.96 8.15
CA VAL A 94 -0.71 4.78 6.83
C VAL A 94 0.03 3.76 5.98
N ASN A 95 1.37 3.97 5.78
CA ASN A 95 2.13 3.22 4.78
C ASN A 95 2.40 1.77 5.17
N PHE A 96 2.45 1.47 6.47
CA PHE A 96 2.77 0.12 6.94
C PHE A 96 1.71 -0.44 7.90
N ILE A 97 1.45 0.21 9.04
CA ILE A 97 0.63 -0.38 10.11
C ILE A 97 -0.81 -0.58 9.63
N GLY A 98 -1.43 0.45 9.05
CA GLY A 98 -2.79 0.40 8.51
C GLY A 98 -2.88 -0.48 7.28
N THR A 99 -1.89 -0.43 6.39
CA THR A 99 -1.80 -1.33 5.22
C THR A 99 -1.75 -2.80 5.66
N ARG A 100 -0.95 -3.12 6.69
CA ARG A 100 -0.90 -4.46 7.29
C ARG A 100 -2.23 -4.83 7.91
N HIS A 101 -2.79 -3.98 8.77
CA HIS A 101 -4.05 -4.23 9.45
C HIS A 101 -5.19 -4.46 8.45
N LEU A 102 -5.32 -3.61 7.44
CA LEU A 102 -6.31 -3.76 6.37
C LEU A 102 -6.13 -5.11 5.64
N THR A 103 -4.89 -5.46 5.30
CA THR A 103 -4.60 -6.74 4.64
C THR A 103 -5.00 -7.92 5.52
N GLU A 104 -4.73 -7.86 6.82
CA GLU A 104 -5.12 -8.87 7.80
C GLU A 104 -6.64 -9.04 7.89
N GLN A 105 -7.42 -7.94 7.74
CA GLN A 105 -8.90 -7.99 7.68
C GLN A 105 -9.42 -8.56 6.34
N VAL A 106 -8.72 -8.31 5.23
CA VAL A 106 -9.15 -8.77 3.90
C VAL A 106 -8.78 -10.24 3.63
N VAL A 107 -7.64 -10.73 4.14
CA VAL A 107 -7.18 -12.11 3.92
C VAL A 107 -8.23 -13.19 4.24
N PRO A 108 -9.04 -13.09 5.32
CA PRO A 108 -10.12 -14.05 5.59
C PRO A 108 -11.21 -14.09 4.51
N LEU A 109 -11.37 -13.03 3.72
CA LEU A 109 -12.32 -12.93 2.61
C LEU A 109 -11.76 -13.51 1.31
N MET A 110 -10.47 -13.87 1.28
CA MET A 110 -9.81 -14.44 0.12
C MET A 110 -9.82 -15.96 0.13
N GLY A 111 -10.01 -16.55 -1.05
CA GLY A 111 -9.84 -17.98 -1.29
C GLY A 111 -8.55 -18.29 -2.07
N PRO A 112 -8.30 -19.58 -2.37
CA PRO A 112 -7.22 -19.98 -3.26
C PRO A 112 -7.29 -19.24 -4.60
N GLY A 113 -6.14 -18.79 -5.08
CA GLY A 113 -6.01 -17.92 -6.25
C GLY A 113 -6.02 -16.43 -5.92
N GLY A 114 -6.32 -16.05 -4.68
CA GLY A 114 -6.28 -14.65 -4.22
C GLY A 114 -4.90 -14.02 -4.39
N ALA A 115 -4.87 -12.71 -4.62
CA ALA A 115 -3.63 -11.98 -4.82
C ALA A 115 -3.63 -10.61 -4.12
N ILE A 116 -2.50 -10.26 -3.51
CA ILE A 116 -2.28 -8.98 -2.85
C ILE A 116 -1.07 -8.31 -3.49
N ALA A 117 -1.20 -7.05 -3.85
CA ALA A 117 -0.12 -6.21 -4.34
C ALA A 117 -0.03 -4.93 -3.52
N SER A 118 1.17 -4.58 -3.06
CA SER A 118 1.41 -3.38 -2.26
C SER A 118 2.43 -2.46 -2.94
N ILE A 119 2.22 -1.16 -2.83
CA ILE A 119 3.17 -0.16 -3.34
C ILE A 119 4.20 0.13 -2.24
N ALA A 120 5.39 -0.48 -2.39
CA ALA A 120 6.57 -0.09 -1.63
C ALA A 120 7.23 1.16 -2.26
N SER A 121 8.53 1.19 -2.44
CA SER A 121 9.28 2.28 -3.10
C SER A 121 10.74 1.88 -3.27
N THR A 122 11.44 2.46 -4.25
CA THR A 122 12.91 2.44 -4.28
C THR A 122 13.52 3.12 -3.05
N GLY A 123 12.79 4.02 -2.37
CA GLY A 123 13.17 4.56 -1.06
C GLY A 123 13.26 3.51 0.07
N GLY A 124 12.73 2.29 -0.15
CA GLY A 124 12.86 1.15 0.76
C GLY A 124 14.01 0.17 0.42
N LEU A 125 14.89 0.50 -0.53
CA LEU A 125 15.99 -0.41 -0.93
C LEU A 125 17.00 -0.72 0.19
N GLY A 126 17.00 0.08 1.28
CA GLY A 126 17.81 -0.18 2.48
C GLY A 126 17.33 -1.36 3.34
N TRP A 127 16.18 -1.96 3.04
CA TRP A 127 15.48 -2.96 3.85
C TRP A 127 16.36 -4.11 4.37
N SER A 128 17.32 -4.59 3.58
CA SER A 128 18.17 -5.72 3.96
C SER A 128 19.08 -5.42 5.15
N ARG A 129 19.39 -4.15 5.40
CA ARG A 129 20.21 -3.70 6.55
C ARG A 129 19.38 -3.58 7.82
N ARG A 130 18.07 -3.51 7.71
CA ARG A 130 17.14 -3.27 8.83
C ARG A 130 16.19 -4.45 9.10
N ILE A 131 16.48 -5.65 8.56
CA ILE A 131 15.64 -6.84 8.78
C ILE A 131 15.35 -7.08 10.27
N PRO A 132 16.33 -7.07 11.20
CA PRO A 132 16.04 -7.29 12.61
C PRO A 132 15.04 -6.31 13.18
N THR A 133 15.23 -5.01 12.95
CA THR A 133 14.34 -3.94 13.41
C THR A 133 12.94 -4.04 12.77
N SER A 134 12.90 -4.34 11.46
CA SER A 134 11.63 -4.58 10.78
C SER A 134 10.88 -5.78 11.36
N MET A 135 11.59 -6.84 11.74
CA MET A 135 10.96 -8.02 12.35
C MET A 135 10.39 -7.75 13.73
N GLU A 136 10.93 -6.79 14.49
CA GLU A 136 10.34 -6.37 15.76
C GLU A 136 8.93 -5.79 15.57
N ILE A 137 8.78 -4.78 14.69
CA ILE A 137 7.48 -4.17 14.42
C ILE A 137 6.53 -5.13 13.68
N ILE A 138 7.04 -5.96 12.77
CA ILE A 138 6.24 -6.99 12.08
C ILE A 138 5.71 -8.03 13.07
N GLY A 139 6.48 -8.36 14.11
CA GLY A 139 6.09 -9.29 15.16
C GLY A 139 5.06 -8.76 16.16
N THR A 140 4.73 -7.46 16.14
CA THR A 140 3.71 -6.89 17.02
C THR A 140 2.32 -7.42 16.70
N LYS A 141 1.49 -7.61 17.73
CA LYS A 141 0.12 -8.14 17.56
C LYS A 141 -0.90 -7.00 17.47
N GLY A 142 -1.42 -6.79 16.25
CA GLY A 142 -2.46 -5.80 15.99
C GLY A 142 -1.93 -4.37 15.79
N PHE A 143 -2.86 -3.47 15.55
CA PHE A 143 -2.57 -2.08 15.17
C PHE A 143 -1.90 -1.30 16.31
N GLN A 144 -2.51 -1.30 17.50
CA GLN A 144 -2.04 -0.49 18.61
C GLN A 144 -0.63 -0.88 19.07
N ALA A 145 -0.33 -2.18 19.20
CA ALA A 145 1.01 -2.64 19.59
C ALA A 145 2.11 -2.20 18.60
N ALA A 146 1.77 -2.06 17.32
CA ALA A 146 2.71 -1.51 16.34
C ALA A 146 2.89 0.01 16.50
N VAL A 147 1.84 0.73 16.86
CA VAL A 147 1.92 2.16 17.18
C VAL A 147 2.77 2.36 18.43
N ASP A 148 2.52 1.60 19.50
CA ASP A 148 3.28 1.66 20.74
C ASP A 148 4.78 1.38 20.51
N TRP A 149 5.07 0.40 19.64
CA TRP A 149 6.45 0.12 19.22
C TRP A 149 7.08 1.35 18.54
N CYS A 150 6.37 2.00 17.62
CA CYS A 150 6.86 3.22 16.95
C CYS A 150 7.13 4.35 17.95
N GLU A 151 6.25 4.55 18.91
CA GLU A 151 6.39 5.58 19.95
C GLU A 151 7.57 5.31 20.88
N ALA A 152 7.87 4.05 21.13
CA ALA A 152 9.05 3.64 21.91
C ALA A 152 10.36 3.70 21.11
N ASN A 153 10.32 3.82 19.77
CA ASN A 153 11.48 3.78 18.87
C ASN A 153 11.54 5.00 17.93
N LEU A 154 11.32 6.20 18.47
CA LEU A 154 11.19 7.45 17.70
C LEU A 154 12.40 7.76 16.80
N GLU A 155 13.62 7.46 17.22
CA GLU A 155 14.83 7.66 16.41
C GLU A 155 14.79 6.79 15.13
N THR A 156 14.35 5.55 15.23
CA THR A 156 14.17 4.64 14.08
C THR A 156 13.06 5.12 13.16
N VAL A 157 11.97 5.62 13.76
CA VAL A 157 10.77 6.10 13.05
C VAL A 157 10.99 7.47 12.42
N ALA A 158 12.02 8.24 12.81
CA ALA A 158 12.31 9.57 12.27
C ALA A 158 12.45 9.59 10.73
N GLU A 159 12.93 8.49 10.12
CA GLU A 159 12.97 8.28 8.67
C GLU A 159 11.64 7.76 8.07
N GLY A 160 10.51 8.08 8.69
CA GLY A 160 9.18 7.50 8.51
C GLY A 160 8.87 6.91 7.13
N TYR A 161 9.11 7.67 6.05
CA TYR A 161 8.81 7.19 4.70
C TYR A 161 9.67 5.98 4.30
N SER A 162 11.00 6.11 4.33
CA SER A 162 11.92 5.03 3.93
C SER A 162 11.71 3.81 4.80
N PHE A 163 11.65 3.99 6.12
CA PHE A 163 11.43 2.89 7.06
C PHE A 163 10.07 2.22 6.85
N SER A 164 8.99 2.96 6.58
CA SER A 164 7.69 2.37 6.26
C SER A 164 7.74 1.49 5.01
N LYS A 165 8.46 1.92 3.97
CA LYS A 165 8.59 1.16 2.71
C LYS A 165 9.52 -0.05 2.86
N GLU A 166 10.56 0.02 3.67
CA GLU A 166 11.39 -1.12 4.08
C GLU A 166 10.53 -2.17 4.79
N ASN A 167 9.67 -1.75 5.71
CA ASN A 167 8.76 -2.68 6.42
C ASN A 167 7.75 -3.34 5.48
N VAL A 168 7.21 -2.63 4.48
CA VAL A 168 6.35 -3.25 3.46
C VAL A 168 7.09 -4.37 2.71
N ILE A 169 8.36 -4.15 2.35
CA ILE A 169 9.18 -5.13 1.62
C ILE A 169 9.43 -6.37 2.49
N VAL A 170 9.95 -6.19 3.71
CA VAL A 170 10.26 -7.31 4.62
C VAL A 170 9.00 -8.08 4.99
N TRP A 171 7.92 -7.37 5.33
CA TRP A 171 6.63 -7.97 5.68
C TRP A 171 6.04 -8.79 4.52
N THR A 172 6.12 -8.27 3.28
CA THR A 172 5.64 -8.98 2.09
C THR A 172 6.35 -10.33 1.95
N GLN A 173 7.68 -10.36 2.10
CA GLN A 173 8.46 -11.60 1.99
C GLN A 173 8.12 -12.59 3.12
N PHE A 174 8.07 -12.10 4.36
CA PHE A 174 7.75 -12.92 5.53
C PHE A 174 6.33 -13.47 5.47
N THR A 175 5.35 -12.62 5.15
CA THR A 175 3.93 -13.01 5.10
C THR A 175 3.63 -13.91 3.91
N GLY A 176 4.35 -13.73 2.78
CA GLY A 176 4.21 -14.56 1.59
C GLY A 176 4.41 -16.04 1.87
N ALA A 177 5.40 -16.39 2.69
CA ALA A 177 5.68 -17.77 3.10
C ALA A 177 4.51 -18.43 3.88
N HIS A 178 3.67 -17.63 4.52
CA HIS A 178 2.49 -18.09 5.26
C HIS A 178 1.23 -18.13 4.37
N LEU A 179 1.00 -17.08 3.57
CA LEU A 179 -0.19 -16.94 2.75
C LEU A 179 -0.23 -17.93 1.59
N ILE A 180 0.92 -18.31 1.04
CA ILE A 180 0.99 -19.28 -0.05
C ILE A 180 0.38 -20.64 0.34
N LYS A 181 0.45 -21.01 1.62
CA LYS A 181 -0.18 -22.22 2.16
C LYS A 181 -1.71 -22.17 2.10
N LYS A 182 -2.29 -20.97 2.01
CA LYS A 182 -3.73 -20.72 1.81
C LYS A 182 -4.08 -20.52 0.33
N GLY A 183 -3.10 -20.63 -0.57
CA GLY A 183 -3.27 -20.36 -1.99
C GLY A 183 -3.38 -18.86 -2.32
N VAL A 184 -3.00 -17.97 -1.40
CA VAL A 184 -2.99 -16.52 -1.59
C VAL A 184 -1.56 -16.04 -1.82
N ARG A 185 -1.36 -15.23 -2.86
CA ARG A 185 -0.06 -14.62 -3.18
C ARG A 185 -0.03 -13.20 -2.64
N ILE A 186 1.13 -12.76 -2.15
CA ILE A 186 1.39 -11.38 -1.79
C ILE A 186 2.70 -10.92 -2.41
N ASN A 187 2.69 -9.74 -3.02
CA ASN A 187 3.85 -9.12 -3.64
C ASN A 187 3.87 -7.62 -3.34
N CYS A 188 5.03 -7.00 -3.51
CA CYS A 188 5.13 -5.54 -3.54
C CYS A 188 5.92 -5.09 -4.77
N THR A 189 5.64 -3.89 -5.24
CA THR A 189 6.41 -3.21 -6.26
C THR A 189 7.21 -2.08 -5.62
N LEU A 190 8.38 -1.79 -6.18
CA LEU A 190 9.26 -0.70 -5.75
C LEU A 190 9.33 0.35 -6.86
N PRO A 191 8.31 1.20 -7.02
CA PRO A 191 8.33 2.23 -8.04
C PRO A 191 9.51 3.18 -7.85
N SER A 192 10.12 3.59 -8.96
CA SER A 192 11.00 4.76 -9.04
C SER A 192 10.17 6.05 -8.96
N PRO A 193 10.79 7.24 -8.95
CA PRO A 193 10.05 8.49 -9.00
C PRO A 193 8.97 8.48 -10.09
N THR A 194 7.71 8.60 -9.68
CA THR A 194 6.52 8.45 -10.53
C THR A 194 5.72 9.76 -10.52
N GLN A 195 5.34 10.25 -11.69
CA GLN A 195 4.57 11.49 -11.86
C GLN A 195 3.16 11.35 -11.27
N THR A 196 3.04 11.69 -10.00
CA THR A 196 1.80 11.69 -9.21
C THR A 196 1.70 12.99 -8.41
N PRO A 197 0.55 13.34 -7.83
CA PRO A 197 0.45 14.51 -6.94
C PRO A 197 1.49 14.50 -5.79
N MET A 198 1.91 13.34 -5.32
CA MET A 198 2.92 13.16 -4.27
C MET A 198 4.33 13.65 -4.68
N MET A 199 4.61 13.78 -5.99
CA MET A 199 5.93 14.18 -6.49
C MET A 199 6.34 15.56 -5.99
N ALA A 200 5.40 16.50 -5.85
CA ALA A 200 5.67 17.83 -5.34
C ALA A 200 6.24 17.80 -3.90
N ASP A 201 5.74 16.90 -3.08
CA ASP A 201 6.23 16.70 -1.71
C ASP A 201 7.66 16.15 -1.70
N PHE A 202 7.97 15.18 -2.58
CA PHE A 202 9.34 14.66 -2.70
C PHE A 202 10.32 15.72 -3.16
N HIS A 203 9.99 16.55 -4.15
CA HIS A 203 10.83 17.66 -4.59
C HIS A 203 11.08 18.66 -3.46
N LYS A 204 10.04 18.98 -2.68
CA LYS A 204 10.15 19.94 -1.56
C LYS A 204 11.02 19.40 -0.41
N ASN A 205 10.91 18.10 -0.09
CA ASN A 205 11.55 17.55 1.11
C ASN A 205 12.92 16.93 0.85
N SER A 206 13.12 16.28 -0.30
CA SER A 206 14.42 15.66 -0.67
C SER A 206 15.26 16.53 -1.59
N GLY A 207 14.65 17.53 -2.22
CA GLY A 207 15.27 18.30 -3.30
C GLY A 207 15.10 17.62 -4.66
N LYS A 208 14.93 18.46 -5.70
CA LYS A 208 14.71 17.98 -7.07
C LYS A 208 15.87 17.12 -7.57
N ASP A 209 17.11 17.52 -7.31
CA ASP A 209 18.31 16.84 -7.78
C ASP A 209 18.42 15.40 -7.25
N VAL A 210 18.00 15.17 -6.00
CA VAL A 210 17.97 13.84 -5.37
C VAL A 210 16.91 12.96 -6.05
N VAL A 211 15.75 13.54 -6.34
CA VAL A 211 14.65 12.82 -7.02
C VAL A 211 15.03 12.52 -8.47
N ASP A 212 15.66 13.46 -9.18
CA ASP A 212 16.15 13.28 -10.55
C ASP A 212 17.20 12.16 -10.60
N ALA A 213 18.18 12.16 -9.68
CA ALA A 213 19.19 11.10 -9.59
C ALA A 213 18.57 9.73 -9.36
N ALA A 214 17.49 9.63 -8.58
CA ALA A 214 16.76 8.37 -8.39
C ALA A 214 16.00 7.91 -9.64
N ALA A 215 15.71 8.80 -10.59
CA ALA A 215 15.07 8.49 -11.88
C ALA A 215 16.10 8.21 -12.99
N GLU A 216 17.38 8.57 -12.80
CA GLU A 216 18.46 8.46 -13.80
C GLU A 216 18.59 7.07 -14.42
N PRO A 217 18.52 5.94 -13.66
CA PRO A 217 18.63 4.61 -14.24
C PRO A 217 17.58 4.30 -15.31
N LEU A 218 16.42 4.98 -15.28
CA LEU A 218 15.34 4.84 -16.26
C LEU A 218 15.40 5.93 -17.35
N GLY A 219 16.23 6.96 -17.18
CA GLY A 219 16.31 8.13 -18.06
C GLY A 219 15.04 9.00 -18.08
N ARG A 220 14.07 8.72 -17.21
CA ARG A 220 12.81 9.46 -17.09
C ARG A 220 12.11 9.18 -15.76
N TYR A 221 11.16 10.01 -15.40
CA TYR A 221 10.17 9.64 -14.39
C TYR A 221 9.20 8.60 -14.94
N SER A 222 8.77 7.67 -14.09
CA SER A 222 7.67 6.77 -14.40
C SER A 222 6.33 7.52 -14.44
N THR A 223 5.35 6.94 -15.12
CA THR A 223 3.96 7.41 -15.10
C THR A 223 3.09 6.39 -14.36
N PRO A 224 1.94 6.81 -13.81
CA PRO A 224 1.01 5.88 -13.16
C PRO A 224 0.36 4.91 -14.15
N TYR A 225 0.40 5.22 -15.46
CA TYR A 225 -0.21 4.46 -16.57
C TYR A 225 0.82 3.80 -17.44
#